data_73faa0f2e86947c2a63e2ee9cbc89e52
#
_entry.id   73faa0f2e86947c2a63e2ee9cbc89e52
#
_cell.length_a   1.000
_cell.length_b   1.000
_cell.length_c   1.000
_cell.angle_alpha   90.00
_cell.angle_beta   90.00
_cell.angle_gamma   90.00
#
_symmetry.space_group_name_H-M   'P 1'
#
loop_
_entity.id
_entity.type
_entity.pdbx_description
1 polymer ?
#
loop_
_entity_poly.entity_id
_entity_poly.type
_entity_poly.pdbx_seq_one_letter_code
_entity_poly.pdbx_strand_id
1 'polypeptide(L)'
;MQVPLLDLSAQFARIRPDVLRALEAVCDSQRFILGPTVEAFEQAVAGRLGAAHAVGMSSGTDALLAALMAAGVGPGDDVVTPTYSFFATAGCVWRLGARPVLVDVDPATLNATGEAIAAALTPKTKAIIPVHLYGQMADMPPILAAAARQGAVVIEDACQAIDAADSSGTAGTVGAMGAFSFFPSKNLGGFGDGGLTTTNDDGLARQLRLLRGHGAATRYHHEIVGGNFRLDALQAAVLTAKLPYLDAWTAGRRANAARYRALFAEAAPGVGVSLAAPIAGPTPDGVLSLPFERPGVTHVYNQFVVRLGRRDAVKAHLAEAGVGCEVYYPVPFHLQACFASLGHRRGDFPIAEAAAGDSLALPIYPELTEAQQRYVVDAVLAGMTRPRPAVPAGSPA
;
A
#
# COMPACT_ATOMS: atom_id res chain seq x y z
N MET A 1 7.47 -28.19 2.98
CA MET A 1 8.16 -27.05 3.64
C MET A 1 7.08 -26.04 4.05
N GLN A 2 7.24 -25.31 5.16
CA GLN A 2 6.33 -24.20 5.49
C GLN A 2 7.00 -22.88 5.09
N VAL A 3 6.31 -22.08 4.30
CA VAL A 3 6.80 -20.75 3.86
C VAL A 3 5.69 -19.73 4.13
N PRO A 4 5.77 -18.95 5.22
CA PRO A 4 4.77 -17.95 5.52
C PRO A 4 4.80 -16.79 4.49
N LEU A 5 3.67 -16.09 4.32
CA LEU A 5 3.60 -14.91 3.45
C LEU A 5 4.57 -13.81 3.92
N LEU A 6 4.79 -13.71 5.24
CA LEU A 6 5.71 -12.82 5.91
C LEU A 6 6.21 -13.48 7.20
N ASP A 7 7.51 -13.39 7.50
CA ASP A 7 8.10 -13.86 8.75
C ASP A 7 8.66 -12.70 9.58
N LEU A 8 7.82 -12.18 10.47
CA LEU A 8 8.23 -11.14 11.42
C LEU A 8 9.14 -11.67 12.53
N SER A 9 9.12 -12.98 12.83
CA SER A 9 9.94 -13.58 13.87
C SER A 9 11.41 -13.59 13.47
N ALA A 10 11.71 -13.95 12.20
CA ALA A 10 13.06 -13.92 11.67
C ALA A 10 13.65 -12.50 11.66
N GLN A 11 12.83 -11.51 11.29
CA GLN A 11 13.21 -10.10 11.35
C GLN A 11 13.49 -9.66 12.80
N PHE A 12 12.55 -9.93 13.71
CA PHE A 12 12.64 -9.50 15.11
C PHE A 12 13.84 -10.12 15.83
N ALA A 13 14.16 -11.38 15.58
CA ALA A 13 15.29 -12.05 16.22
C ALA A 13 16.61 -11.28 16.09
N ARG A 14 16.83 -10.60 14.96
CA ARG A 14 18.04 -9.84 14.66
C ARG A 14 18.11 -8.49 15.37
N ILE A 15 16.96 -7.85 15.59
CA ILE A 15 16.87 -6.47 16.10
C ILE A 15 16.31 -6.41 17.53
N ARG A 16 16.03 -7.58 18.13
CA ARG A 16 15.40 -7.71 19.44
C ARG A 16 16.05 -6.87 20.54
N PRO A 17 17.40 -6.87 20.70
CA PRO A 17 18.04 -6.08 21.76
C PRO A 17 17.80 -4.57 21.60
N ASP A 18 17.85 -4.05 20.37
CA ASP A 18 17.68 -2.62 20.09
C ASP A 18 16.23 -2.19 20.33
N VAL A 19 15.27 -3.00 19.88
CA VAL A 19 13.85 -2.73 20.09
C VAL A 19 13.48 -2.78 21.57
N LEU A 20 13.95 -3.79 22.32
CA LEU A 20 13.64 -3.88 23.75
C LEU A 20 14.24 -2.73 24.55
N ARG A 21 15.48 -2.32 24.24
CA ARG A 21 16.10 -1.14 24.86
C ARG A 21 15.30 0.14 24.60
N ALA A 22 14.82 0.34 23.36
CA ALA A 22 14.01 1.49 23.00
C ALA A 22 12.66 1.52 23.75
N LEU A 23 12.01 0.36 23.89
CA LEU A 23 10.76 0.22 24.66
C LEU A 23 10.97 0.49 26.15
N GLU A 24 12.05 -0.08 26.74
CA GLU A 24 12.41 0.12 28.15
C GLU A 24 12.60 1.61 28.45
N ALA A 25 13.33 2.34 27.58
CA ALA A 25 13.54 3.78 27.76
C ALA A 25 12.21 4.59 27.75
N VAL A 26 11.21 4.20 26.94
CA VAL A 26 9.89 4.84 27.00
C VAL A 26 9.16 4.49 28.29
N CYS A 27 9.23 3.22 28.74
CA CYS A 27 8.62 2.80 29.99
C CYS A 27 9.23 3.54 31.19
N ASP A 28 10.54 3.68 31.24
CA ASP A 28 11.24 4.41 32.32
C ASP A 28 10.86 5.89 32.32
N SER A 29 10.69 6.51 31.16
CA SER A 29 10.32 7.91 31.02
C SER A 29 8.88 8.21 31.45
N GLN A 30 7.99 7.22 31.46
CA GLN A 30 6.52 7.36 31.68
C GLN A 30 5.83 8.36 30.72
N ARG A 31 6.46 8.65 29.56
CA ARG A 31 5.93 9.57 28.54
C ARG A 31 5.43 8.79 27.34
N PHE A 32 4.18 8.32 27.40
CA PHE A 32 3.61 7.42 26.40
C PHE A 32 2.91 8.15 25.23
N ILE A 33 2.54 9.41 25.41
CA ILE A 33 1.77 10.18 24.43
C ILE A 33 2.55 11.38 23.93
N LEU A 34 2.85 11.40 22.61
CA LEU A 34 3.65 12.44 21.96
C LEU A 34 5.02 12.63 22.63
N GLY A 35 5.59 13.84 22.55
CA GLY A 35 6.86 14.19 23.21
C GLY A 35 8.10 13.76 22.44
N PRO A 36 9.28 13.79 23.10
CA PRO A 36 10.58 13.70 22.42
C PRO A 36 10.77 12.44 21.57
N THR A 37 10.23 11.29 22.00
CA THR A 37 10.35 10.02 21.26
C THR A 37 9.60 10.09 19.92
N VAL A 38 8.40 10.66 19.92
CA VAL A 38 7.62 10.83 18.69
C VAL A 38 8.25 11.89 17.79
N GLU A 39 8.69 13.02 18.36
CA GLU A 39 9.36 14.11 17.65
C GLU A 39 10.66 13.63 16.96
N ALA A 40 11.48 12.84 17.67
CA ALA A 40 12.70 12.27 17.10
C ALA A 40 12.41 11.32 15.94
N PHE A 41 11.37 10.48 16.05
CA PHE A 41 10.92 9.62 14.96
C PHE A 41 10.44 10.44 13.76
N GLU A 42 9.60 11.45 13.98
CA GLU A 42 9.10 12.34 12.93
C GLU A 42 10.25 13.01 12.17
N GLN A 43 11.24 13.55 12.90
CA GLN A 43 12.42 14.19 12.32
C GLN A 43 13.28 13.19 11.51
N ALA A 44 13.49 11.98 12.04
CA ALA A 44 14.27 10.95 11.36
C ALA A 44 13.62 10.50 10.05
N VAL A 45 12.28 10.32 10.03
CA VAL A 45 11.56 9.93 8.81
C VAL A 45 11.47 11.10 7.83
N ALA A 46 11.24 12.34 8.28
CA ALA A 46 11.26 13.53 7.43
C ALA A 46 12.61 13.66 6.70
N GLY A 47 13.71 13.57 7.45
CA GLY A 47 15.07 13.61 6.88
C GLY A 47 15.35 12.47 5.91
N ARG A 48 14.88 11.24 6.21
CA ARG A 48 15.03 10.10 5.31
C ARG A 48 14.31 10.26 4.00
N LEU A 49 13.07 10.73 4.03
CA LEU A 49 12.24 10.88 2.82
C LEU A 49 12.53 12.17 2.05
N GLY A 50 13.26 13.12 2.65
CA GLY A 50 13.49 14.44 2.07
C GLY A 50 12.27 15.37 2.16
N ALA A 51 11.38 15.14 3.14
CA ALA A 51 10.25 16.00 3.43
C ALA A 51 10.62 17.08 4.47
N ALA A 52 10.00 18.27 4.38
CA ALA A 52 10.20 19.33 5.38
C ALA A 52 9.56 18.93 6.73
N HIS A 53 8.41 18.27 6.69
CA HIS A 53 7.67 17.84 7.86
C HIS A 53 7.17 16.42 7.74
N ALA A 54 7.17 15.72 8.89
CA ALA A 54 6.45 14.48 9.11
C ALA A 54 5.65 14.60 10.40
N VAL A 55 4.43 14.09 10.42
CA VAL A 55 3.52 14.14 11.56
C VAL A 55 3.02 12.73 11.83
N GLY A 56 3.43 12.15 12.98
CA GLY A 56 3.05 10.79 13.37
C GLY A 56 1.55 10.67 13.66
N MET A 57 0.94 9.64 13.09
CA MET A 57 -0.49 9.35 13.18
C MET A 57 -0.74 7.94 13.74
N SER A 58 -1.94 7.72 14.27
CA SER A 58 -2.35 6.43 14.87
C SER A 58 -2.43 5.28 13.88
N SER A 59 -2.63 5.56 12.60
CA SER A 59 -2.69 4.56 11.52
C SER A 59 -2.53 5.22 10.15
N GLY A 60 -2.29 4.43 9.10
CA GLY A 60 -2.34 4.92 7.72
C GLY A 60 -3.72 5.46 7.33
N THR A 61 -4.79 4.87 7.88
CA THR A 61 -6.16 5.36 7.69
C THR A 61 -6.32 6.77 8.27
N ASP A 62 -5.85 6.99 9.50
CA ASP A 62 -5.95 8.31 10.15
C ASP A 62 -4.98 9.32 9.50
N ALA A 63 -3.86 8.87 8.94
CA ALA A 63 -2.98 9.71 8.14
C ALA A 63 -3.67 10.25 6.87
N LEU A 64 -4.36 9.39 6.13
CA LEU A 64 -5.17 9.79 4.96
C LEU A 64 -6.34 10.68 5.37
N LEU A 65 -7.07 10.29 6.42
CA LEU A 65 -8.20 11.07 6.92
C LEU A 65 -7.77 12.48 7.35
N ALA A 66 -6.70 12.59 8.13
CA ALA A 66 -6.16 13.87 8.57
C ALA A 66 -5.67 14.73 7.38
N ALA A 67 -5.04 14.12 6.38
CA ALA A 67 -4.61 14.81 5.16
C ALA A 67 -5.81 15.37 4.36
N LEU A 68 -6.88 14.59 4.21
CA LEU A 68 -8.12 15.05 3.57
C LEU A 68 -8.79 16.18 4.37
N MET A 69 -8.84 16.07 5.71
CA MET A 69 -9.35 17.13 6.59
C MET A 69 -8.49 18.40 6.46
N ALA A 70 -7.16 18.28 6.42
CA ALA A 70 -6.25 19.41 6.24
C ALA A 70 -6.40 20.08 4.86
N ALA A 71 -6.74 19.30 3.82
CA ALA A 71 -7.08 19.81 2.50
C ALA A 71 -8.49 20.44 2.44
N GLY A 72 -9.25 20.42 3.54
CA GLY A 72 -10.60 20.97 3.62
C GLY A 72 -11.63 20.18 2.81
N VAL A 73 -11.43 18.87 2.64
CA VAL A 73 -12.37 17.98 1.96
C VAL A 73 -13.58 17.71 2.86
N GLY A 74 -14.78 17.82 2.30
CA GLY A 74 -16.04 17.63 3.02
C GLY A 74 -17.25 17.36 2.11
N PRO A 75 -18.47 17.48 2.68
CA PRO A 75 -19.69 17.23 1.91
C PRO A 75 -19.82 18.13 0.68
N GLY A 76 -20.12 17.53 -0.46
CA GLY A 76 -20.25 18.23 -1.74
C GLY A 76 -18.99 18.23 -2.60
N ASP A 77 -17.85 17.86 -2.05
CA ASP A 77 -16.59 17.72 -2.77
C ASP A 77 -16.47 16.35 -3.43
N ASP A 78 -15.73 16.31 -4.54
CA ASP A 78 -15.29 15.09 -5.21
C ASP A 78 -13.81 14.84 -4.92
N VAL A 79 -13.46 13.57 -4.71
CA VAL A 79 -12.07 13.12 -4.59
C VAL A 79 -11.81 11.99 -5.56
N VAL A 80 -10.88 12.19 -6.51
CA VAL A 80 -10.54 11.20 -7.53
C VAL A 80 -9.51 10.22 -6.97
N THR A 81 -9.78 8.90 -7.12
CA THR A 81 -8.89 7.84 -6.64
C THR A 81 -9.08 6.54 -7.43
N PRO A 82 -8.08 5.63 -7.50
CA PRO A 82 -8.27 4.33 -8.14
C PRO A 82 -9.34 3.50 -7.44
N THR A 83 -10.07 2.70 -8.22
CA THR A 83 -11.06 1.75 -7.68
C THR A 83 -10.44 0.50 -7.06
N TYR A 84 -9.12 0.30 -7.24
CA TYR A 84 -8.38 -0.88 -6.79
C TYR A 84 -7.25 -0.50 -5.85
N SER A 85 -7.51 -0.61 -4.57
CA SER A 85 -6.57 -0.34 -3.47
C SER A 85 -7.08 -0.93 -2.15
N PHE A 86 -6.36 -0.70 -1.06
CA PHE A 86 -6.86 -0.96 0.29
C PHE A 86 -8.04 -0.03 0.61
N PHE A 87 -9.03 -0.57 1.31
CA PHE A 87 -10.32 0.08 1.56
C PHE A 87 -10.22 1.52 2.11
N ALA A 88 -9.20 1.81 2.93
CA ALA A 88 -9.05 3.12 3.56
C ALA A 88 -8.98 4.27 2.55
N THR A 89 -8.42 4.06 1.35
CA THR A 89 -8.25 5.09 0.33
C THR A 89 -9.58 5.77 -0.04
N ALA A 90 -10.61 5.01 -0.39
CA ALA A 90 -11.95 5.54 -0.67
C ALA A 90 -12.80 5.71 0.61
N GLY A 91 -12.57 4.87 1.63
CA GLY A 91 -13.29 4.89 2.88
C GLY A 91 -13.11 6.21 3.65
N CYS A 92 -11.92 6.80 3.64
CA CYS A 92 -11.66 8.10 4.27
C CYS A 92 -12.42 9.24 3.58
N VAL A 93 -12.51 9.21 2.25
CA VAL A 93 -13.30 10.17 1.47
C VAL A 93 -14.77 10.09 1.86
N TRP A 94 -15.31 8.87 1.85
CA TRP A 94 -16.71 8.62 2.21
C TRP A 94 -17.04 9.04 3.64
N ARG A 95 -16.13 8.78 4.58
CA ARG A 95 -16.28 9.14 5.99
C ARG A 95 -16.40 10.66 6.20
N LEU A 96 -15.78 11.48 5.36
CA LEU A 96 -15.89 12.95 5.39
C LEU A 96 -17.15 13.48 4.69
N GLY A 97 -18.01 12.62 4.15
CA GLY A 97 -19.19 13.03 3.39
C GLY A 97 -18.88 13.52 1.97
N ALA A 98 -17.64 13.40 1.53
CA ALA A 98 -17.24 13.67 0.15
C ALA A 98 -17.51 12.46 -0.75
N ARG A 99 -17.57 12.68 -2.05
CA ARG A 99 -17.81 11.62 -3.03
C ARG A 99 -16.49 11.09 -3.60
N PRO A 100 -16.15 9.80 -3.43
CA PRO A 100 -15.05 9.21 -4.18
C PRO A 100 -15.46 9.08 -5.65
N VAL A 101 -14.66 9.66 -6.55
CA VAL A 101 -14.75 9.51 -8.00
C VAL A 101 -13.72 8.47 -8.39
N LEU A 102 -14.22 7.30 -8.77
CA LEU A 102 -13.37 6.14 -8.99
C LEU A 102 -12.83 6.12 -10.43
N VAL A 103 -11.56 5.70 -10.59
CA VAL A 103 -10.95 5.48 -11.90
C VAL A 103 -10.38 4.06 -11.98
N ASP A 104 -10.30 3.53 -13.21
CA ASP A 104 -9.61 2.26 -13.45
C ASP A 104 -8.10 2.43 -13.34
N VAL A 105 -7.37 1.34 -13.36
CA VAL A 105 -5.93 1.30 -13.15
C VAL A 105 -5.20 0.89 -14.42
N ASP A 106 -3.92 1.20 -14.49
CA ASP A 106 -3.02 0.71 -15.53
C ASP A 106 -2.81 -0.81 -15.40
N PRO A 107 -2.91 -1.60 -16.48
CA PRO A 107 -2.80 -3.06 -16.39
C PRO A 107 -1.42 -3.56 -15.99
N ALA A 108 -0.37 -2.74 -16.17
CA ALA A 108 1.00 -3.12 -15.86
C ALA A 108 1.34 -2.86 -14.39
N THR A 109 1.00 -1.68 -13.89
CA THR A 109 1.38 -1.21 -12.55
C THR A 109 0.28 -1.38 -11.52
N LEU A 110 -0.98 -1.50 -11.96
CA LEU A 110 -2.20 -1.45 -11.15
C LEU A 110 -2.36 -0.13 -10.37
N ASN A 111 -1.65 0.92 -10.78
CA ASN A 111 -1.80 2.28 -10.30
C ASN A 111 -2.70 3.10 -11.24
N ALA A 112 -3.33 4.14 -10.73
CA ALA A 112 -4.09 5.08 -11.58
C ALA A 112 -3.16 5.86 -12.49
N THR A 113 -3.58 6.11 -13.73
CA THR A 113 -2.83 6.93 -14.70
C THR A 113 -3.27 8.39 -14.64
N GLY A 114 -2.40 9.30 -15.04
CA GLY A 114 -2.75 10.72 -15.17
C GLY A 114 -3.87 10.97 -16.17
N GLU A 115 -3.98 10.15 -17.22
CA GLU A 115 -5.06 10.21 -18.21
C GLU A 115 -6.41 9.83 -17.59
N ALA A 116 -6.49 8.69 -16.89
CA ALA A 116 -7.71 8.24 -16.22
C ALA A 116 -8.17 9.27 -15.17
N ILE A 117 -7.22 9.81 -14.39
CA ILE A 117 -7.50 10.87 -13.41
C ILE A 117 -8.01 12.13 -14.11
N ALA A 118 -7.33 12.59 -15.17
CA ALA A 118 -7.72 13.80 -15.90
C ALA A 118 -9.14 13.70 -16.51
N ALA A 119 -9.52 12.53 -17.02
CA ALA A 119 -10.84 12.24 -17.56
C ALA A 119 -11.95 12.24 -16.49
N ALA A 120 -11.60 11.96 -15.24
CA ALA A 120 -12.53 11.87 -14.11
C ALA A 120 -12.70 13.19 -13.33
N LEU A 121 -11.91 14.23 -13.65
CA LEU A 121 -12.01 15.53 -12.95
C LEU A 121 -13.37 16.18 -13.19
N THR A 122 -13.92 16.75 -12.13
CA THR A 122 -15.17 17.53 -12.15
C THR A 122 -14.90 18.93 -11.58
N PRO A 123 -15.81 19.89 -11.80
CA PRO A 123 -15.71 21.22 -11.14
C PRO A 123 -15.72 21.15 -9.61
N LYS A 124 -16.10 20.01 -9.02
CA LYS A 124 -16.14 19.77 -7.57
C LYS A 124 -14.91 19.01 -7.06
N THR A 125 -13.98 18.63 -7.95
CA THR A 125 -12.80 17.88 -7.55
C THR A 125 -11.90 18.74 -6.64
N LYS A 126 -11.89 18.38 -5.35
CA LYS A 126 -11.12 19.04 -4.30
C LYS A 126 -9.75 18.41 -4.10
N ALA A 127 -9.67 17.10 -4.21
CA ALA A 127 -8.43 16.35 -4.02
C ALA A 127 -8.32 15.16 -5.00
N ILE A 128 -7.09 14.69 -5.18
CA ILE A 128 -6.76 13.47 -5.92
C ILE A 128 -5.90 12.62 -4.98
N ILE A 129 -6.23 11.32 -4.87
CA ILE A 129 -5.45 10.36 -4.09
C ILE A 129 -4.86 9.32 -5.06
N PRO A 130 -3.66 9.54 -5.62
CA PRO A 130 -2.91 8.46 -6.25
C PRO A 130 -2.45 7.48 -5.18
N VAL A 131 -2.46 6.19 -5.52
CA VAL A 131 -1.96 5.13 -4.65
C VAL A 131 -0.65 4.59 -5.22
N HIS A 132 0.34 4.37 -4.38
CA HIS A 132 1.60 3.72 -4.73
C HIS A 132 1.51 2.23 -4.39
N LEU A 133 0.70 1.53 -5.19
CA LEU A 133 0.27 0.16 -4.88
C LEU A 133 1.46 -0.80 -4.89
N TYR A 134 1.48 -1.71 -3.92
CA TYR A 134 2.48 -2.77 -3.71
C TYR A 134 3.92 -2.29 -3.50
N GLY A 135 4.14 -0.97 -3.46
CA GLY A 135 5.47 -0.38 -3.26
C GLY A 135 6.12 0.19 -4.51
N GLN A 136 5.35 0.45 -5.57
CA GLN A 136 5.77 1.20 -6.76
C GLN A 136 4.98 2.49 -6.89
N MET A 137 5.67 3.61 -7.10
CA MET A 137 5.02 4.90 -7.31
C MET A 137 4.10 4.89 -8.54
N ALA A 138 2.93 5.52 -8.42
CA ALA A 138 2.17 5.97 -9.58
C ALA A 138 3.01 6.96 -10.41
N ASP A 139 2.68 7.13 -11.67
CA ASP A 139 3.36 8.12 -12.52
C ASP A 139 2.88 9.54 -12.14
N MET A 140 3.64 10.20 -11.26
CA MET A 140 3.21 11.44 -10.62
C MET A 140 3.17 12.66 -11.54
N PRO A 141 4.11 12.90 -12.47
CA PRO A 141 4.10 14.12 -13.30
C PRO A 141 2.78 14.35 -14.05
N PRO A 142 2.17 13.38 -14.77
CA PRO A 142 0.89 13.62 -15.44
C PRO A 142 -0.29 13.77 -14.46
N ILE A 143 -0.22 13.16 -13.26
CA ILE A 143 -1.22 13.35 -12.21
C ILE A 143 -1.17 14.77 -11.65
N LEU A 144 0.02 15.28 -11.35
CA LEU A 144 0.22 16.66 -10.90
C LEU A 144 -0.23 17.69 -11.95
N ALA A 145 0.06 17.43 -13.23
CA ALA A 145 -0.42 18.27 -14.31
C ALA A 145 -1.94 18.30 -14.42
N ALA A 146 -2.61 17.15 -14.20
CA ALA A 146 -4.08 17.10 -14.13
C ALA A 146 -4.62 17.87 -12.92
N ALA A 147 -4.04 17.68 -11.75
CA ALA A 147 -4.42 18.37 -10.52
C ALA A 147 -4.29 19.90 -10.64
N ALA A 148 -3.18 20.39 -11.21
CA ALA A 148 -2.92 21.82 -11.37
C ALA A 148 -3.98 22.51 -12.26
N ARG A 149 -4.50 21.85 -13.30
CA ARG A 149 -5.57 22.39 -14.16
C ARG A 149 -6.88 22.63 -13.42
N GLN A 150 -7.14 21.84 -12.38
CA GLN A 150 -8.37 21.90 -11.59
C GLN A 150 -8.18 22.67 -10.25
N GLY A 151 -6.93 22.93 -9.85
CA GLY A 151 -6.61 23.44 -8.51
C GLY A 151 -6.84 22.43 -7.41
N ALA A 152 -6.81 21.13 -7.74
CA ALA A 152 -7.02 20.03 -6.79
C ALA A 152 -5.74 19.73 -5.99
N VAL A 153 -5.91 19.36 -4.72
CA VAL A 153 -4.81 18.95 -3.84
C VAL A 153 -4.45 17.49 -4.11
N VAL A 154 -3.16 17.18 -4.29
CA VAL A 154 -2.69 15.80 -4.44
C VAL A 154 -2.23 15.26 -3.08
N ILE A 155 -2.84 14.16 -2.64
CA ILE A 155 -2.50 13.45 -1.40
C ILE A 155 -2.07 12.04 -1.79
N GLU A 156 -0.78 11.73 -1.63
CA GLU A 156 -0.24 10.42 -2.00
C GLU A 156 -0.62 9.36 -0.94
N ASP A 157 -1.29 8.30 -1.35
CA ASP A 157 -1.39 7.10 -0.51
C ASP A 157 -0.12 6.25 -0.70
N ALA A 158 0.87 6.54 0.13
CA ALA A 158 2.17 5.87 0.19
C ALA A 158 2.22 4.76 1.26
N CYS A 159 1.06 4.28 1.75
CA CYS A 159 0.97 3.28 2.81
C CYS A 159 1.63 1.93 2.51
N GLN A 160 2.05 1.70 1.28
CA GLN A 160 2.79 0.50 0.86
C GLN A 160 4.16 0.84 0.23
N ALA A 161 4.60 2.10 0.28
CA ALA A 161 5.65 2.58 -0.59
C ALA A 161 6.72 3.44 0.09
N ILE A 162 6.96 3.25 1.39
CA ILE A 162 8.05 3.95 2.07
C ILE A 162 9.38 3.65 1.35
N ASP A 163 10.17 4.69 1.01
CA ASP A 163 11.39 4.65 0.20
C ASP A 163 11.20 4.27 -1.28
N ALA A 164 9.99 4.08 -1.77
CA ALA A 164 9.80 4.02 -3.22
C ALA A 164 10.14 5.39 -3.82
N ALA A 165 10.78 5.38 -4.99
CA ALA A 165 11.23 6.62 -5.63
C ALA A 165 11.25 6.49 -7.16
N ASP A 166 11.13 7.61 -7.84
CA ASP A 166 11.41 7.75 -9.27
C ASP A 166 12.02 9.15 -9.56
N SER A 167 12.08 9.53 -10.80
CA SER A 167 12.64 10.83 -11.21
C SER A 167 11.87 12.05 -10.68
N SER A 168 10.64 11.87 -10.20
CA SER A 168 9.84 12.94 -9.61
C SER A 168 10.12 13.16 -8.12
N GLY A 169 10.72 12.17 -7.43
CA GLY A 169 11.06 12.23 -6.02
C GLY A 169 10.79 10.94 -5.27
N THR A 170 10.69 11.03 -3.96
CA THR A 170 10.35 9.92 -3.05
C THR A 170 8.84 9.88 -2.81
N ALA A 171 8.26 8.69 -2.77
CA ALA A 171 6.84 8.49 -2.46
C ALA A 171 6.42 9.24 -1.20
N GLY A 172 5.31 9.95 -1.28
CA GLY A 172 4.77 10.76 -0.19
C GLY A 172 5.41 12.14 -0.03
N THR A 173 6.28 12.58 -0.95
CA THR A 173 6.91 13.91 -0.90
C THR A 173 6.68 14.74 -2.16
N VAL A 174 6.03 14.18 -3.16
CA VAL A 174 5.83 14.76 -4.49
C VAL A 174 4.50 15.54 -4.57
N GLY A 175 3.45 15.05 -3.91
CA GLY A 175 2.19 15.77 -3.74
C GLY A 175 2.25 16.81 -2.62
N ALA A 176 1.11 17.41 -2.31
CA ALA A 176 0.99 18.34 -1.19
C ALA A 176 1.16 17.63 0.18
N MET A 177 0.71 16.40 0.28
CA MET A 177 0.84 15.54 1.45
C MET A 177 1.02 14.08 1.03
N GLY A 178 1.69 13.29 1.87
CA GLY A 178 1.83 11.85 1.71
C GLY A 178 1.43 11.10 2.97
N ALA A 179 0.63 10.05 2.84
CA ALA A 179 0.20 9.21 3.95
C ALA A 179 0.93 7.88 3.96
N PHE A 180 1.43 7.47 5.13
CA PHE A 180 2.14 6.22 5.36
C PHE A 180 1.46 5.38 6.43
N SER A 181 1.64 4.06 6.33
CA SER A 181 1.17 3.10 7.32
C SER A 181 2.34 2.33 7.91
N PHE A 182 2.31 2.14 9.22
CA PHE A 182 3.25 1.31 9.96
C PHE A 182 2.57 0.06 10.54
N PHE A 183 1.48 -0.40 9.91
CA PHE A 183 0.89 -1.70 10.25
C PHE A 183 1.98 -2.78 10.23
N PRO A 184 1.97 -3.78 11.12
CA PRO A 184 3.11 -4.70 11.33
C PRO A 184 3.69 -5.36 10.08
N SER A 185 2.87 -5.61 9.06
CA SER A 185 3.31 -6.24 7.80
C SER A 185 3.94 -5.27 6.79
N LYS A 186 3.99 -3.97 7.07
CA LYS A 186 4.60 -2.97 6.17
C LYS A 186 6.12 -3.07 6.18
N ASN A 187 6.78 -2.53 5.15
CA ASN A 187 8.25 -2.54 5.04
C ASN A 187 8.92 -1.95 6.30
N LEU A 188 8.34 -0.89 6.85
CA LEU A 188 8.61 -0.38 8.18
C LEU A 188 7.34 -0.58 9.03
N GLY A 189 7.24 -1.70 9.73
CA GLY A 189 6.08 -2.06 10.56
C GLY A 189 6.32 -1.86 12.04
N GLY A 190 5.36 -1.28 12.76
CA GLY A 190 5.33 -1.17 14.22
C GLY A 190 4.98 -2.50 14.90
N PHE A 191 4.77 -2.43 16.21
CA PHE A 191 4.25 -3.52 17.03
C PHE A 191 2.76 -3.34 17.34
N GLY A 192 2.04 -2.77 16.41
CA GLY A 192 0.63 -2.42 16.42
C GLY A 192 0.35 -1.44 15.31
N ASP A 193 -0.72 -0.67 15.42
CA ASP A 193 -1.06 0.36 14.47
C ASP A 193 -0.10 1.57 14.57
N GLY A 194 0.08 2.23 13.44
CA GLY A 194 0.84 3.46 13.32
C GLY A 194 0.75 4.01 11.90
N GLY A 195 0.96 5.28 11.76
CA GLY A 195 0.99 5.98 10.49
C GLY A 195 1.77 7.28 10.57
N LEU A 196 1.83 7.98 9.45
CA LEU A 196 2.54 9.26 9.36
C LEU A 196 2.02 10.02 8.16
N THR A 197 1.95 11.35 8.28
CA THR A 197 1.67 12.23 7.14
C THR A 197 2.88 13.14 6.92
N THR A 198 3.38 13.19 5.68
CA THR A 198 4.44 14.11 5.24
C THR A 198 3.85 15.31 4.52
N THR A 199 4.55 16.44 4.58
CA THR A 199 4.27 17.63 3.77
C THR A 199 5.49 18.55 3.71
N ASN A 200 5.57 19.36 2.65
CA ASN A 200 6.57 20.42 2.54
C ASN A 200 5.98 21.84 2.84
N ASP A 201 4.72 21.89 3.25
CA ASP A 201 4.01 23.13 3.59
C ASP A 201 3.86 23.31 5.11
N ASP A 202 4.37 24.42 5.65
CA ASP A 202 4.33 24.73 7.09
C ASP A 202 2.89 24.87 7.63
N GLY A 203 1.98 25.40 6.80
CA GLY A 203 0.57 25.59 7.15
C GLY A 203 -0.15 24.25 7.29
N LEU A 204 0.04 23.35 6.32
CA LEU A 204 -0.49 21.98 6.37
C LEU A 204 0.11 21.19 7.54
N ALA A 205 1.42 21.32 7.79
CA ALA A 205 2.08 20.67 8.92
C ALA A 205 1.49 21.11 10.26
N ARG A 206 1.22 22.43 10.43
CA ARG A 206 0.56 22.96 11.63
C ARG A 206 -0.86 22.42 11.77
N GLN A 207 -1.62 22.40 10.68
CA GLN A 207 -2.99 21.90 10.67
C GLN A 207 -3.07 20.40 11.00
N LEU A 208 -2.16 19.58 10.44
CA LEU A 208 -2.06 18.16 10.75
C LEU A 208 -1.76 17.91 12.25
N ARG A 209 -0.87 18.73 12.86
CA ARG A 209 -0.58 18.63 14.30
C ARG A 209 -1.79 19.00 15.17
N LEU A 210 -2.60 19.98 14.76
CA LEU A 210 -3.86 20.30 15.42
C LEU A 210 -4.87 19.16 15.30
N LEU A 211 -5.11 18.68 14.06
CA LEU A 211 -6.05 17.59 13.78
C LEU A 211 -5.72 16.33 14.57
N ARG A 212 -4.43 15.98 14.67
CA ARG A 212 -3.93 14.83 15.42
C ARG A 212 -4.33 14.83 16.90
N GLY A 213 -4.46 16.02 17.48
CA GLY A 213 -4.72 16.26 18.90
C GLY A 213 -6.09 16.88 19.18
N HIS A 214 -7.16 16.42 18.55
CA HIS A 214 -8.52 16.92 18.70
C HIS A 214 -8.70 18.38 18.29
N GLY A 215 -7.78 18.95 17.49
CA GLY A 215 -7.83 20.34 17.06
C GLY A 215 -7.41 21.35 18.13
N ALA A 216 -6.72 20.90 19.18
CA ALA A 216 -6.31 21.76 20.28
C ALA A 216 -4.93 22.38 20.04
N ALA A 217 -4.83 23.71 19.98
CA ALA A 217 -3.57 24.44 19.99
C ALA A 217 -2.96 24.51 21.41
N THR A 218 -3.81 24.70 22.41
CA THR A 218 -3.44 24.63 23.82
C THR A 218 -4.41 23.73 24.57
N ARG A 219 -4.01 23.21 25.72
CA ARG A 219 -4.82 22.23 26.47
C ARG A 219 -6.23 22.79 26.72
N TYR A 220 -7.25 22.02 26.27
CA TYR A 220 -8.68 22.32 26.36
C TYR A 220 -9.18 23.50 25.49
N HIS A 221 -8.33 24.06 24.63
CA HIS A 221 -8.75 25.08 23.66
C HIS A 221 -8.67 24.53 22.25
N HIS A 222 -9.83 24.18 21.66
CA HIS A 222 -9.95 23.53 20.37
C HIS A 222 -10.30 24.56 19.29
N GLU A 223 -9.40 24.75 18.32
CA GLU A 223 -9.59 25.70 17.20
C GLU A 223 -10.40 25.07 16.07
N ILE A 224 -10.26 23.75 15.89
CA ILE A 224 -10.93 22.96 14.87
C ILE A 224 -11.38 21.62 15.46
N VAL A 225 -12.28 20.93 14.76
CA VAL A 225 -12.65 19.55 15.13
C VAL A 225 -11.61 18.60 14.56
N GLY A 226 -10.83 17.97 15.41
CA GLY A 226 -9.87 16.93 15.08
C GLY A 226 -10.24 15.59 15.71
N GLY A 227 -9.27 14.68 15.81
CA GLY A 227 -9.45 13.36 16.40
C GLY A 227 -8.30 12.96 17.34
N ASN A 228 -8.41 11.81 17.93
CA ASN A 228 -7.29 11.16 18.58
C ASN A 228 -6.50 10.35 17.54
N PHE A 229 -5.69 11.05 16.76
CA PHE A 229 -4.90 10.44 15.67
C PHE A 229 -3.41 10.34 16.03
N ARG A 230 -3.07 10.30 17.30
CA ARG A 230 -1.68 10.32 17.79
C ARG A 230 -0.99 8.98 17.58
N LEU A 231 0.27 9.02 17.14
CA LEU A 231 1.19 7.88 17.24
C LEU A 231 1.66 7.75 18.69
N ASP A 232 1.58 6.56 19.25
CA ASP A 232 2.08 6.28 20.59
C ASP A 232 3.61 6.31 20.64
N ALA A 233 4.17 6.80 21.75
CA ALA A 233 5.63 6.83 21.92
C ALA A 233 6.27 5.43 21.90
N LEU A 234 5.55 4.38 22.35
CA LEU A 234 6.00 2.99 22.24
C LEU A 234 6.16 2.57 20.78
N GLN A 235 5.20 2.90 19.91
CA GLN A 235 5.30 2.59 18.48
C GLN A 235 6.41 3.42 17.82
N ALA A 236 6.52 4.71 18.14
CA ALA A 236 7.60 5.56 17.66
C ALA A 236 8.99 5.02 18.02
N ALA A 237 9.17 4.52 19.26
CA ALA A 237 10.41 3.90 19.70
C ALA A 237 10.76 2.63 18.91
N VAL A 238 9.77 1.74 18.70
CA VAL A 238 9.95 0.53 17.87
C VAL A 238 10.34 0.91 16.44
N LEU A 239 9.65 1.87 15.84
CA LEU A 239 9.89 2.31 14.47
C LEU A 239 11.27 2.98 14.34
N THR A 240 11.67 3.80 15.32
CA THR A 240 13.02 4.41 15.37
C THR A 240 14.11 3.36 15.44
N ALA A 241 13.94 2.33 16.28
CA ALA A 241 14.91 1.23 16.39
C ALA A 241 14.99 0.40 15.09
N LYS A 242 13.91 0.31 14.32
CA LYS A 242 13.83 -0.41 13.04
C LYS A 242 14.33 0.38 11.84
N LEU A 243 14.22 1.72 11.87
CA LEU A 243 14.52 2.61 10.74
C LEU A 243 15.93 2.42 10.14
N PRO A 244 17.01 2.22 10.93
CA PRO A 244 18.35 1.98 10.37
C PRO A 244 18.49 0.71 9.53
N TYR A 245 17.58 -0.24 9.67
CA TYR A 245 17.61 -1.52 8.94
C TYR A 245 16.84 -1.48 7.63
N LEU A 246 16.07 -0.41 7.37
CA LEU A 246 15.11 -0.35 6.25
C LEU A 246 15.80 -0.47 4.88
N ASP A 247 16.99 0.10 4.70
CA ASP A 247 17.77 -0.02 3.45
C ASP A 247 18.12 -1.47 3.15
N ALA A 248 18.62 -2.19 4.14
CA ALA A 248 18.97 -3.60 4.00
C ALA A 248 17.72 -4.46 3.73
N TRP A 249 16.60 -4.14 4.37
CA TRP A 249 15.34 -4.86 4.13
C TRP A 249 14.77 -4.58 2.73
N THR A 250 14.81 -3.34 2.27
CA THR A 250 14.40 -2.98 0.90
C THR A 250 15.29 -3.67 -0.13
N ALA A 251 16.60 -3.66 0.06
CA ALA A 251 17.54 -4.37 -0.81
C ALA A 251 17.27 -5.88 -0.82
N GLY A 252 17.02 -6.50 0.34
CA GLY A 252 16.64 -7.91 0.45
C GLY A 252 15.36 -8.26 -0.30
N ARG A 253 14.29 -7.45 -0.17
CA ARG A 253 13.03 -7.63 -0.91
C ARG A 253 13.25 -7.52 -2.42
N ARG A 254 14.02 -6.52 -2.87
CA ARG A 254 14.36 -6.34 -4.30
C ARG A 254 15.17 -7.50 -4.86
N ALA A 255 16.18 -7.99 -4.10
CA ALA A 255 16.96 -9.16 -4.48
C ALA A 255 16.07 -10.41 -4.59
N ASN A 256 15.15 -10.60 -3.65
CA ASN A 256 14.19 -11.70 -3.66
C ASN A 256 13.20 -11.60 -4.83
N ALA A 257 12.73 -10.39 -5.16
CA ALA A 257 11.88 -10.19 -6.33
C ALA A 257 12.62 -10.51 -7.64
N ALA A 258 13.88 -10.08 -7.78
CA ALA A 258 14.71 -10.43 -8.93
C ALA A 258 14.93 -11.94 -9.03
N ARG A 259 15.18 -12.61 -7.91
CA ARG A 259 15.34 -14.08 -7.87
C ARG A 259 14.06 -14.81 -8.27
N TYR A 260 12.88 -14.37 -7.80
CA TYR A 260 11.60 -14.94 -8.27
C TYR A 260 11.45 -14.83 -9.78
N ARG A 261 11.78 -13.67 -10.38
CA ARG A 261 11.72 -13.50 -11.84
C ARG A 261 12.59 -14.53 -12.57
N ALA A 262 13.83 -14.74 -12.09
CA ALA A 262 14.76 -15.71 -12.66
C ALA A 262 14.24 -17.15 -12.50
N LEU A 263 13.76 -17.52 -11.32
CA LEU A 263 13.24 -18.86 -11.04
C LEU A 263 11.99 -19.19 -11.88
N PHE A 264 11.06 -18.25 -12.00
CA PHE A 264 9.89 -18.45 -12.88
C PHE A 264 10.30 -18.52 -14.35
N ALA A 265 11.25 -17.70 -14.81
CA ALA A 265 11.74 -17.77 -16.18
C ALA A 265 12.43 -19.11 -16.51
N GLU A 266 13.14 -19.69 -15.56
CA GLU A 266 13.79 -21.00 -15.67
C GLU A 266 12.77 -22.16 -15.70
N ALA A 267 11.82 -22.15 -14.75
CA ALA A 267 10.97 -23.32 -14.48
C ALA A 267 9.67 -23.36 -15.30
N ALA A 268 9.04 -22.22 -15.61
CA ALA A 268 7.72 -22.16 -16.23
C ALA A 268 7.64 -22.83 -17.60
N PRO A 269 8.62 -22.68 -18.53
CA PRO A 269 8.55 -23.34 -19.85
C PRO A 269 8.56 -24.87 -19.75
N GLY A 270 9.30 -25.43 -18.79
CA GLY A 270 9.42 -26.89 -18.59
C GLY A 270 8.11 -27.57 -18.21
N VAL A 271 7.14 -26.84 -17.73
CA VAL A 271 5.81 -27.33 -17.31
C VAL A 271 4.66 -26.76 -18.17
N GLY A 272 4.98 -26.08 -19.26
CA GLY A 272 3.99 -25.54 -20.21
C GLY A 272 3.26 -24.29 -19.70
N VAL A 273 3.84 -23.55 -18.75
CA VAL A 273 3.34 -22.26 -18.31
C VAL A 273 4.04 -21.14 -19.09
N SER A 274 3.26 -20.22 -19.65
CA SER A 274 3.76 -19.08 -20.41
C SER A 274 3.87 -17.86 -19.50
N LEU A 275 5.06 -17.23 -19.47
CA LEU A 275 5.22 -15.91 -18.86
C LEU A 275 4.74 -14.84 -19.83
N ALA A 276 3.87 -13.97 -19.38
CA ALA A 276 3.29 -12.89 -20.18
C ALA A 276 3.72 -11.51 -19.67
N ALA A 277 3.75 -10.55 -20.58
CA ALA A 277 3.70 -9.13 -20.27
C ALA A 277 2.40 -8.78 -19.51
N PRO A 278 2.29 -7.59 -18.90
CA PRO A 278 1.06 -7.15 -18.25
C PRO A 278 -0.19 -7.30 -19.14
N ILE A 279 -1.27 -7.76 -18.56
CA ILE A 279 -2.51 -8.14 -19.28
C ILE A 279 -3.64 -7.19 -18.87
N ALA A 280 -4.28 -6.56 -19.86
CA ALA A 280 -5.39 -5.62 -19.62
C ALA A 280 -6.72 -6.29 -19.23
N GLY A 281 -6.86 -7.60 -19.44
CA GLY A 281 -8.05 -8.39 -19.10
C GLY A 281 -7.75 -9.51 -18.12
N PRO A 282 -8.68 -10.48 -17.95
CA PRO A 282 -8.47 -11.67 -17.16
C PRO A 282 -7.29 -12.50 -17.70
N THR A 283 -6.46 -13.01 -16.80
CA THR A 283 -5.32 -13.83 -17.17
C THR A 283 -5.78 -15.22 -17.63
N PRO A 284 -5.39 -15.69 -18.82
CA PRO A 284 -5.76 -17.02 -19.31
C PRO A 284 -5.17 -18.17 -18.48
N ASP A 285 -5.79 -19.35 -18.56
CA ASP A 285 -5.22 -20.59 -17.99
C ASP A 285 -3.83 -20.88 -18.63
N GLY A 286 -2.89 -21.31 -17.80
CA GLY A 286 -1.51 -21.58 -18.24
C GLY A 286 -0.64 -20.34 -18.47
N VAL A 287 -1.16 -19.15 -18.17
CA VAL A 287 -0.43 -17.88 -18.28
C VAL A 287 -0.16 -17.31 -16.89
N LEU A 288 1.06 -16.85 -16.68
CA LEU A 288 1.53 -16.16 -15.47
C LEU A 288 2.12 -14.80 -15.86
N SER A 289 1.62 -13.72 -15.25
CA SER A 289 2.20 -12.39 -15.35
C SER A 289 2.88 -12.01 -14.03
N LEU A 290 4.16 -11.69 -14.09
CA LEU A 290 4.95 -11.26 -12.95
C LEU A 290 4.77 -9.74 -12.72
N PRO A 291 4.99 -9.23 -11.49
CA PRO A 291 4.89 -7.80 -11.21
C PRO A 291 5.72 -6.99 -12.22
N PHE A 292 5.15 -5.95 -12.79
CA PHE A 292 5.86 -5.05 -13.69
C PHE A 292 6.57 -3.96 -12.89
N GLU A 293 7.84 -3.72 -13.18
CA GLU A 293 8.62 -2.61 -12.63
C GLU A 293 8.89 -1.59 -13.75
N ARG A 294 8.40 -0.35 -13.57
CA ARG A 294 8.68 0.72 -14.54
C ARG A 294 10.19 0.99 -14.61
N PRO A 295 10.74 1.28 -15.79
CA PRO A 295 12.14 1.70 -15.90
C PRO A 295 12.43 2.94 -15.04
N GLY A 296 13.56 2.95 -14.35
CA GLY A 296 14.02 4.09 -13.56
C GLY A 296 13.31 4.31 -12.23
N VAL A 297 12.48 3.36 -11.75
CA VAL A 297 11.84 3.45 -10.44
C VAL A 297 12.56 2.59 -9.40
N THR A 298 12.40 2.94 -8.14
CA THR A 298 12.70 2.09 -6.99
C THR A 298 11.41 1.47 -6.50
N HIS A 299 11.17 0.20 -6.86
CA HIS A 299 10.06 -0.59 -6.31
C HIS A 299 10.50 -1.24 -5.01
N VAL A 300 9.78 -1.03 -3.90
CA VAL A 300 10.16 -1.54 -2.57
C VAL A 300 9.51 -2.90 -2.22
N TYR A 301 8.71 -3.44 -3.12
CA TYR A 301 8.07 -4.75 -2.99
C TYR A 301 7.45 -5.00 -1.61
N ASN A 302 6.54 -4.11 -1.21
CA ASN A 302 5.70 -4.40 -0.04
C ASN A 302 4.93 -5.71 -0.24
N GLN A 303 4.43 -5.94 -1.46
CA GLN A 303 3.93 -7.24 -1.93
C GLN A 303 4.62 -7.62 -3.25
N PHE A 304 4.74 -8.94 -3.50
CA PHE A 304 5.08 -9.51 -4.80
C PHE A 304 3.82 -10.17 -5.35
N VAL A 305 3.08 -9.42 -6.18
CA VAL A 305 1.77 -9.83 -6.69
C VAL A 305 1.90 -10.31 -8.13
N VAL A 306 1.57 -11.56 -8.34
CA VAL A 306 1.48 -12.16 -9.68
C VAL A 306 0.02 -12.15 -10.14
N ARG A 307 -0.20 -12.20 -11.47
CA ARG A 307 -1.52 -12.44 -12.05
C ARG A 307 -1.50 -13.77 -12.79
N LEU A 308 -2.50 -14.62 -12.57
CA LEU A 308 -2.54 -15.97 -13.13
C LEU A 308 -3.98 -16.48 -13.29
N GLY A 309 -4.22 -17.27 -14.31
CA GLY A 309 -5.49 -17.95 -14.49
C GLY A 309 -5.77 -18.96 -13.37
N ARG A 310 -7.05 -19.17 -13.05
CA ARG A 310 -7.49 -20.12 -12.00
C ARG A 310 -6.92 -19.80 -10.61
N ARG A 311 -6.75 -18.49 -10.30
CA ARG A 311 -6.14 -18.00 -9.07
C ARG A 311 -6.61 -18.72 -7.80
N ASP A 312 -7.91 -18.96 -7.64
CA ASP A 312 -8.44 -19.58 -6.41
C ASP A 312 -8.04 -21.05 -6.27
N ALA A 313 -7.96 -21.78 -7.38
CA ALA A 313 -7.46 -23.17 -7.39
C ALA A 313 -5.95 -23.22 -7.04
N VAL A 314 -5.16 -22.30 -7.58
CA VAL A 314 -3.74 -22.17 -7.22
C VAL A 314 -3.58 -21.75 -5.76
N LYS A 315 -4.37 -20.81 -5.26
CA LYS A 315 -4.38 -20.40 -3.83
C LYS A 315 -4.66 -21.59 -2.91
N ALA A 316 -5.66 -22.40 -3.24
CA ALA A 316 -5.98 -23.60 -2.48
C ALA A 316 -4.81 -24.61 -2.47
N HIS A 317 -4.19 -24.83 -3.63
CA HIS A 317 -3.02 -25.72 -3.74
C HIS A 317 -1.83 -25.22 -2.91
N LEU A 318 -1.55 -23.92 -2.93
CA LEU A 318 -0.49 -23.31 -2.12
C LEU A 318 -0.73 -23.51 -0.63
N ALA A 319 -1.99 -23.35 -0.18
CA ALA A 319 -2.36 -23.62 1.21
C ALA A 319 -2.10 -25.09 1.61
N GLU A 320 -2.46 -26.07 0.74
CA GLU A 320 -2.14 -27.48 0.93
C GLU A 320 -0.62 -27.75 1.00
N ALA A 321 0.16 -27.02 0.19
CA ALA A 321 1.62 -27.09 0.16
C ALA A 321 2.29 -26.35 1.33
N GLY A 322 1.53 -25.68 2.19
CA GLY A 322 2.09 -24.91 3.30
C GLY A 322 2.75 -23.57 2.88
N VAL A 323 2.35 -23.02 1.75
CA VAL A 323 2.81 -21.73 1.24
C VAL A 323 1.75 -20.67 1.55
N GLY A 324 2.12 -19.68 2.35
CA GLY A 324 1.28 -18.52 2.65
C GLY A 324 1.11 -17.64 1.42
N CYS A 325 -0.12 -17.29 1.08
CA CYS A 325 -0.44 -16.37 -0.01
C CYS A 325 -1.75 -15.62 0.29
N GLU A 326 -1.96 -14.45 -0.34
CA GLU A 326 -3.15 -13.66 -0.12
C GLU A 326 -3.59 -12.92 -1.39
N VAL A 327 -4.86 -12.46 -1.40
CA VAL A 327 -5.43 -11.68 -2.52
C VAL A 327 -5.55 -10.23 -2.10
N TYR A 328 -4.79 -9.37 -2.73
CA TYR A 328 -4.82 -7.93 -2.56
C TYR A 328 -5.21 -7.25 -3.88
N TYR A 329 -6.53 -6.93 -4.15
CA TYR A 329 -7.68 -7.07 -3.24
C TYR A 329 -8.80 -7.83 -3.97
N PRO A 330 -9.64 -8.65 -3.26
CA PRO A 330 -10.59 -9.53 -3.93
C PRO A 330 -11.82 -8.80 -4.49
N VAL A 331 -12.12 -7.59 -4.02
CA VAL A 331 -13.27 -6.80 -4.45
C VAL A 331 -12.85 -5.34 -4.64
N PRO A 332 -12.91 -4.79 -5.86
CA PRO A 332 -12.64 -3.37 -6.10
C PRO A 332 -13.72 -2.49 -5.47
N PHE A 333 -13.43 -1.22 -5.21
CA PHE A 333 -14.30 -0.33 -4.45
C PHE A 333 -15.70 -0.20 -5.04
N HIS A 334 -15.82 -0.07 -6.37
CA HIS A 334 -17.09 0.11 -7.04
C HIS A 334 -18.05 -1.09 -6.88
N LEU A 335 -17.54 -2.26 -6.49
CA LEU A 335 -18.35 -3.46 -6.21
C LEU A 335 -18.54 -3.70 -4.72
N GLN A 336 -18.04 -2.83 -3.84
CA GLN A 336 -18.27 -2.91 -2.40
C GLN A 336 -19.69 -2.43 -2.08
N ALA A 337 -20.40 -3.20 -1.23
CA ALA A 337 -21.77 -2.90 -0.85
C ALA A 337 -21.96 -1.49 -0.26
N CYS A 338 -20.98 -1.00 0.52
CA CYS A 338 -21.01 0.32 1.13
C CYS A 338 -20.91 1.48 0.11
N PHE A 339 -20.46 1.22 -1.11
CA PHE A 339 -20.35 2.19 -2.20
C PHE A 339 -21.42 1.99 -3.29
N ALA A 340 -22.43 1.14 -3.07
CA ALA A 340 -23.48 0.86 -4.07
C ALA A 340 -24.22 2.13 -4.51
N SER A 341 -24.34 3.14 -3.64
CA SER A 341 -24.98 4.44 -3.98
C SER A 341 -24.18 5.30 -4.97
N LEU A 342 -22.92 4.95 -5.28
CA LEU A 342 -22.17 5.58 -6.37
C LEU A 342 -22.73 5.20 -7.76
N GLY A 343 -23.53 4.13 -7.85
CA GLY A 343 -24.22 3.73 -9.08
C GLY A 343 -23.38 2.94 -10.08
N HIS A 344 -22.17 2.56 -9.71
CA HIS A 344 -21.30 1.72 -10.54
C HIS A 344 -21.76 0.26 -10.54
N ARG A 345 -21.38 -0.46 -11.59
CA ARG A 345 -21.69 -1.86 -11.79
C ARG A 345 -20.49 -2.63 -12.35
N ARG A 346 -20.59 -3.94 -12.35
CA ARG A 346 -19.60 -4.82 -13.00
C ARG A 346 -19.44 -4.46 -14.48
N GLY A 347 -18.18 -4.36 -14.92
CA GLY A 347 -17.79 -3.96 -16.26
C GLY A 347 -17.39 -2.49 -16.40
N ASP A 348 -17.66 -1.64 -15.40
CA ASP A 348 -17.30 -0.22 -15.44
C ASP A 348 -15.79 0.02 -15.30
N PHE A 349 -15.07 -0.90 -14.60
CA PHE A 349 -13.62 -0.81 -14.37
C PHE A 349 -12.94 -2.16 -14.65
N PRO A 350 -12.84 -2.55 -15.94
CA PRO A 350 -12.50 -3.91 -16.35
C PRO A 350 -11.10 -4.36 -15.91
N ILE A 351 -10.11 -3.45 -15.80
CA ILE A 351 -8.75 -3.82 -15.40
C ILE A 351 -8.71 -4.12 -13.90
N ALA A 352 -9.33 -3.29 -13.08
CA ALA A 352 -9.46 -3.50 -11.64
C ALA A 352 -10.23 -4.80 -11.31
N GLU A 353 -11.30 -5.08 -12.06
CA GLU A 353 -12.10 -6.29 -11.90
C GLU A 353 -11.31 -7.55 -12.28
N ALA A 354 -10.55 -7.49 -13.38
CA ALA A 354 -9.67 -8.59 -13.79
C ALA A 354 -8.58 -8.84 -12.73
N ALA A 355 -7.90 -7.78 -12.25
CA ALA A 355 -6.90 -7.88 -11.21
C ALA A 355 -7.47 -8.47 -9.91
N ALA A 356 -8.68 -8.10 -9.51
CA ALA A 356 -9.36 -8.69 -8.35
C ALA A 356 -9.63 -10.20 -8.52
N GLY A 357 -9.89 -10.62 -9.77
CA GLY A 357 -10.16 -12.02 -10.11
C GLY A 357 -8.93 -12.92 -10.19
N ASP A 358 -7.77 -12.39 -10.55
CA ASP A 358 -6.59 -13.18 -10.93
C ASP A 358 -5.28 -12.84 -10.21
N SER A 359 -5.25 -11.78 -9.37
CA SER A 359 -4.04 -11.44 -8.60
C SER A 359 -3.84 -12.36 -7.39
N LEU A 360 -2.56 -12.65 -7.08
CA LEU A 360 -2.15 -13.45 -5.92
C LEU A 360 -0.80 -12.94 -5.41
N ALA A 361 -0.75 -12.56 -4.14
CA ALA A 361 0.49 -12.18 -3.47
C ALA A 361 1.24 -13.43 -3.01
N LEU A 362 2.50 -13.53 -3.38
CA LEU A 362 3.44 -14.56 -2.96
C LEU A 362 4.33 -14.07 -1.81
N PRO A 363 4.94 -14.97 -1.03
CA PRO A 363 5.84 -14.61 0.06
C PRO A 363 6.94 -13.66 -0.42
N ILE A 364 7.09 -12.53 0.26
CA ILE A 364 8.18 -11.56 0.01
C ILE A 364 8.58 -10.86 1.30
N TYR A 365 9.77 -11.14 1.80
CA TYR A 365 10.38 -10.51 2.95
C TYR A 365 11.92 -10.66 2.86
N PRO A 366 12.71 -9.83 3.58
CA PRO A 366 14.18 -9.81 3.41
C PRO A 366 14.86 -11.14 3.69
N GLU A 367 14.36 -11.88 4.68
CA GLU A 367 14.93 -13.13 5.19
C GLU A 367 14.54 -14.38 4.35
N LEU A 368 13.70 -14.21 3.32
CA LEU A 368 13.24 -15.32 2.47
C LEU A 368 14.42 -15.94 1.73
N THR A 369 14.67 -17.23 2.00
CA THR A 369 15.80 -17.96 1.43
C THR A 369 15.54 -18.41 -0.01
N GLU A 370 16.61 -18.70 -0.77
CA GLU A 370 16.48 -19.23 -2.13
C GLU A 370 15.75 -20.58 -2.17
N ALA A 371 16.01 -21.46 -1.21
CA ALA A 371 15.33 -22.75 -1.11
C ALA A 371 13.81 -22.60 -0.91
N GLN A 372 13.40 -21.61 -0.07
CA GLN A 372 11.99 -21.28 0.10
C GLN A 372 11.38 -20.73 -1.19
N GLN A 373 12.10 -19.85 -1.90
CA GLN A 373 11.61 -19.26 -3.16
C GLN A 373 11.46 -20.33 -4.26
N ARG A 374 12.43 -21.24 -4.41
CA ARG A 374 12.29 -22.38 -5.34
C ARG A 374 11.06 -23.21 -5.01
N TYR A 375 10.86 -23.53 -3.74
CA TYR A 375 9.68 -24.27 -3.30
C TYR A 375 8.36 -23.54 -3.62
N VAL A 376 8.31 -22.21 -3.41
CA VAL A 376 7.14 -21.42 -3.78
C VAL A 376 6.88 -21.44 -5.28
N VAL A 377 7.92 -21.27 -6.11
CA VAL A 377 7.81 -21.32 -7.58
C VAL A 377 7.29 -22.67 -8.04
N ASP A 378 7.88 -23.75 -7.55
CA ASP A 378 7.45 -25.13 -7.89
C ASP A 378 5.98 -25.35 -7.49
N ALA A 379 5.57 -24.90 -6.31
CA ALA A 379 4.19 -25.02 -5.85
C ALA A 379 3.20 -24.20 -6.69
N VAL A 380 3.55 -22.96 -7.07
CA VAL A 380 2.72 -22.13 -7.96
C VAL A 380 2.53 -22.84 -9.31
N LEU A 381 3.62 -23.27 -9.95
CA LEU A 381 3.59 -23.91 -11.25
C LEU A 381 2.83 -25.25 -11.22
N ALA A 382 3.02 -26.06 -10.18
CA ALA A 382 2.25 -27.28 -9.96
C ALA A 382 0.74 -26.98 -9.79
N GLY A 383 0.38 -25.93 -9.05
CA GLY A 383 -1.02 -25.50 -8.90
C GLY A 383 -1.65 -25.07 -10.22
N MET A 384 -0.89 -24.38 -11.08
CA MET A 384 -1.35 -23.93 -12.40
C MET A 384 -1.58 -25.07 -13.39
N THR A 385 -0.81 -26.14 -13.29
CA THR A 385 -0.85 -27.30 -14.22
C THR A 385 -1.78 -28.43 -13.74
N ARG A 386 -2.30 -28.38 -12.51
CA ARG A 386 -3.28 -29.37 -12.03
C ARG A 386 -4.51 -29.44 -12.93
N PRO A 387 -5.02 -30.65 -13.24
CA PRO A 387 -6.28 -30.81 -13.96
C PRO A 387 -7.41 -30.08 -13.27
N ARG A 388 -8.39 -29.56 -14.03
CA ARG A 388 -9.63 -29.04 -13.42
C ARG A 388 -10.32 -30.19 -12.69
N PRO A 389 -10.78 -29.99 -11.43
CA PRO A 389 -11.68 -30.94 -10.82
C PRO A 389 -12.88 -31.12 -11.75
N ALA A 390 -13.28 -32.39 -11.98
CA ALA A 390 -14.46 -32.67 -12.77
C ALA A 390 -15.66 -31.93 -12.14
N VAL A 391 -16.30 -31.07 -12.90
CA VAL A 391 -17.57 -30.43 -12.47
C VAL A 391 -18.57 -31.58 -12.31
N PRO A 392 -19.20 -31.76 -11.13
CA PRO A 392 -20.25 -32.75 -10.99
C PRO A 392 -21.36 -32.42 -12.04
N ALA A 393 -21.69 -33.38 -12.87
CA ALA A 393 -22.80 -33.23 -13.79
C ALA A 393 -24.07 -32.96 -13.00
N GLY A 394 -24.56 -31.69 -12.99
CA GLY A 394 -25.82 -31.35 -12.34
C GLY A 394 -25.88 -30.06 -11.53
N SER A 395 -24.87 -29.18 -11.54
CA SER A 395 -25.05 -27.84 -10.95
C SER A 395 -25.67 -26.89 -11.98
N PRO A 396 -26.85 -26.28 -11.72
CA PRO A 396 -27.39 -25.27 -12.61
C PRO A 396 -26.52 -24.01 -12.59
N ALA A 397 -26.42 -23.37 -13.76
CA ALA A 397 -25.66 -22.15 -14.03
C ALA A 397 -26.24 -20.92 -13.31
#